data_7750dc08b0b5d4abe640152630439468
#
_entry.id   7750dc08b0b5d4abe640152630439468
#
_cell.length_a   1.000
_cell.length_b   1.000
_cell.length_c   1.000
_cell.angle_alpha   90.00
_cell.angle_beta   90.00
_cell.angle_gamma   90.00
#
_symmetry.space_group_name_H-M   'P 1'
#
loop_
_entity.id
_entity.type
_entity.pdbx_description
1 polymer ?
#
loop_
_entity_poly.entity_id
_entity_poly.type
_entity_poly.pdbx_seq_one_letter_code
_entity_poly.pdbx_strand_id
1 'polypeptide(L)'
;MASGFTIADQLEFIEMNTRIPATVITGFLGSGKTTLIRHIISHAAGKRLALIVNEFGDIGMDAAMLGDCAAEGCQIDDIIELANGCICCTVADDFLPSMQKLLEQRPLPDHIIIETSGLALPQPLVQAFNWPDIRAQVMLDGVITLVDGPALASGSVAHDMAALEAQRAADEELDHDSPIDELFKDQIGAANMIVLSKADQLDAAGEARACAVIESHLTGPTPIIVAANGVAPMDAILGLDLEEQAHERASHSHHHDYHHHQDHHDDHHHHDHGHDAFSSFIIAMPKITSVTAAELQIATLAGEFGILRAKGRLSVDGKALPLVVQAVGQRVDSYFARGGDGAIDQLVVIGLAGLDGMAIAKRLDGQLLGDQVTDNGLAGHASS
;
A
#
# COMPACT_ATOMS: atom_id res chain seq x y z
N MET A 1 22.94 -38.08 17.44
CA MET A 1 21.96 -38.22 16.34
C MET A 1 21.49 -36.83 16.03
N ALA A 2 21.99 -36.25 14.94
CA ALA A 2 21.55 -34.95 14.48
C ALA A 2 20.26 -35.18 13.66
N SER A 3 19.13 -34.71 14.15
CA SER A 3 17.88 -34.68 13.40
C SER A 3 18.08 -33.68 12.26
N GLY A 4 18.17 -34.18 11.01
CA GLY A 4 18.26 -33.34 9.84
C GLY A 4 16.94 -32.60 9.65
N PHE A 5 16.97 -31.28 9.74
CA PHE A 5 15.92 -30.40 9.25
C PHE A 5 15.75 -30.63 7.74
N THR A 6 14.54 -30.88 7.30
CA THR A 6 14.23 -31.00 5.87
C THR A 6 14.16 -29.62 5.23
N ILE A 7 14.23 -29.55 3.88
CA ILE A 7 14.04 -28.29 3.15
C ILE A 7 12.64 -27.72 3.43
N ALA A 8 11.63 -28.58 3.63
CA ALA A 8 10.29 -28.16 4.03
C ALA A 8 10.28 -27.52 5.43
N ASP A 9 11.00 -28.11 6.40
CA ASP A 9 11.13 -27.51 7.74
C ASP A 9 11.88 -26.17 7.70
N GLN A 10 12.81 -26.02 6.75
CA GLN A 10 13.53 -24.75 6.54
C GLN A 10 12.66 -23.69 5.89
N LEU A 11 11.82 -24.05 4.92
CA LEU A 11 10.84 -23.14 4.30
C LEU A 11 9.79 -22.70 5.30
N GLU A 12 9.22 -23.64 6.07
CA GLU A 12 8.26 -23.33 7.13
C GLU A 12 8.88 -22.44 8.23
N PHE A 13 10.17 -22.63 8.54
CA PHE A 13 10.89 -21.78 9.50
C PHE A 13 11.25 -20.39 8.94
N ILE A 14 11.39 -20.26 7.61
CA ILE A 14 11.61 -18.98 6.92
C ILE A 14 10.29 -18.20 6.87
N GLU A 15 9.18 -18.85 6.53
CA GLU A 15 7.85 -18.25 6.55
C GLU A 15 7.44 -17.73 7.95
N MET A 16 7.86 -18.41 9.02
CA MET A 16 7.60 -17.99 10.41
C MET A 16 8.40 -16.74 10.87
N ASN A 17 9.33 -16.22 10.06
CA ASN A 17 10.20 -15.11 10.48
C ASN A 17 9.88 -13.77 9.79
N THR A 18 9.06 -13.76 8.75
CA THR A 18 8.60 -12.54 8.10
C THR A 18 7.16 -12.25 8.54
N ARG A 19 6.89 -11.00 8.92
CA ARG A 19 5.52 -10.58 9.26
C ARG A 19 4.75 -10.35 7.98
N ILE A 20 3.49 -10.79 7.96
CA ILE A 20 2.58 -10.56 6.85
C ILE A 20 2.15 -9.10 6.89
N PRO A 21 2.34 -8.33 5.80
CA PRO A 21 1.84 -6.96 5.74
C PRO A 21 0.31 -6.95 5.65
N ALA A 22 -0.33 -6.01 6.33
CA ALA A 22 -1.76 -5.79 6.28
C ALA A 22 -2.08 -4.33 5.97
N THR A 23 -2.88 -4.08 4.94
CA THR A 23 -3.34 -2.75 4.55
C THR A 23 -4.80 -2.57 4.96
N VAL A 24 -5.08 -1.50 5.68
CA VAL A 24 -6.44 -1.07 6.03
C VAL A 24 -6.94 -0.09 4.98
N ILE A 25 -8.09 -0.40 4.38
CA ILE A 25 -8.78 0.45 3.40
C ILE A 25 -10.03 0.99 4.04
N THR A 26 -10.12 2.33 4.17
CA THR A 26 -11.24 3.04 4.75
C THR A 26 -11.75 4.15 3.82
N GLY A 27 -12.83 4.82 4.19
CA GLY A 27 -13.44 5.90 3.43
C GLY A 27 -14.96 5.78 3.39
N PHE A 28 -15.66 6.87 3.23
CA PHE A 28 -17.13 6.91 3.29
C PHE A 28 -17.82 6.05 2.24
N LEU A 29 -19.13 5.82 2.44
CA LEU A 29 -19.98 5.12 1.49
C LEU A 29 -19.87 5.76 0.10
N GLY A 30 -19.68 4.93 -0.93
CA GLY A 30 -19.53 5.38 -2.30
C GLY A 30 -18.18 6.01 -2.66
N SER A 31 -17.19 6.06 -1.74
CA SER A 31 -15.84 6.57 -2.04
C SER A 31 -15.03 5.70 -3.02
N GLY A 32 -15.49 4.48 -3.33
CA GLY A 32 -14.82 3.59 -4.30
C GLY A 32 -13.96 2.49 -3.67
N LYS A 33 -14.09 2.20 -2.37
CA LYS A 33 -13.35 1.12 -1.68
C LYS A 33 -13.43 -0.21 -2.42
N THR A 34 -14.65 -0.67 -2.68
CA THR A 34 -14.90 -1.93 -3.40
C THR A 34 -14.27 -1.95 -4.78
N THR A 35 -14.30 -0.83 -5.51
CA THR A 35 -13.68 -0.71 -6.84
C THR A 35 -12.16 -0.83 -6.75
N LEU A 36 -11.54 -0.16 -5.76
CA LEU A 36 -10.11 -0.28 -5.51
C LEU A 36 -9.72 -1.72 -5.12
N ILE A 37 -10.49 -2.35 -4.24
CA ILE A 37 -10.22 -3.74 -3.82
C ILE A 37 -10.31 -4.70 -5.02
N ARG A 38 -11.30 -4.55 -5.90
CA ARG A 38 -11.38 -5.34 -7.15
C ARG A 38 -10.16 -5.09 -8.04
N HIS A 39 -9.73 -3.85 -8.17
CA HIS A 39 -8.52 -3.53 -8.93
C HIS A 39 -7.28 -4.19 -8.31
N ILE A 40 -7.13 -4.15 -7.00
CA ILE A 40 -6.06 -4.83 -6.26
C ILE A 40 -6.06 -6.33 -6.55
N ILE A 41 -7.21 -6.97 -6.42
CA ILE A 41 -7.38 -8.41 -6.63
C ILE A 41 -7.00 -8.79 -8.07
N SER A 42 -7.49 -8.05 -9.07
CA SER A 42 -7.21 -8.34 -10.48
C SER A 42 -5.75 -8.13 -10.88
N HIS A 43 -4.96 -7.40 -10.10
CA HIS A 43 -3.56 -7.11 -10.38
C HIS A 43 -2.58 -7.75 -9.37
N ALA A 44 -3.06 -8.70 -8.57
CA ALA A 44 -2.24 -9.35 -7.53
C ALA A 44 -1.09 -10.24 -8.07
N ALA A 45 -1.02 -10.46 -9.40
CA ALA A 45 0.12 -11.08 -10.11
C ALA A 45 0.66 -12.36 -9.46
N GLY A 46 -0.22 -13.29 -9.07
CA GLY A 46 0.15 -14.58 -8.46
C GLY A 46 0.49 -14.51 -6.96
N LYS A 47 0.31 -13.35 -6.31
CA LYS A 47 0.39 -13.23 -4.85
C LYS A 47 -0.89 -13.75 -4.20
N ARG A 48 -0.76 -14.36 -3.05
CA ARG A 48 -1.90 -14.82 -2.23
C ARG A 48 -2.39 -13.66 -1.38
N LEU A 49 -3.57 -13.16 -1.68
CA LEU A 49 -4.20 -12.12 -0.91
C LEU A 49 -5.25 -12.72 0.02
N ALA A 50 -5.26 -12.30 1.29
CA ALA A 50 -6.38 -12.52 2.17
C ALA A 50 -7.18 -11.22 2.32
N LEU A 51 -8.49 -11.33 2.29
CA LEU A 51 -9.41 -10.20 2.38
C LEU A 51 -10.31 -10.35 3.59
N ILE A 52 -10.29 -9.36 4.47
CA ILE A 52 -11.24 -9.23 5.57
C ILE A 52 -12.17 -8.08 5.23
N VAL A 53 -13.45 -8.35 5.08
CA VAL A 53 -14.46 -7.36 4.71
C VAL A 53 -15.52 -7.22 5.79
N ASN A 54 -16.01 -6.00 5.94
CA ASN A 54 -17.02 -5.71 6.94
C ASN A 54 -18.42 -6.23 6.55
N GLU A 55 -18.77 -6.22 5.25
CA GLU A 55 -20.07 -6.64 4.77
C GLU A 55 -20.02 -7.03 3.29
N PHE A 56 -20.43 -8.27 2.96
CA PHE A 56 -20.46 -8.76 1.58
C PHE A 56 -21.49 -8.04 0.70
N GLY A 57 -22.56 -7.52 1.32
CA GLY A 57 -23.64 -6.85 0.60
C GLY A 57 -23.19 -5.66 -0.25
N ASP A 58 -22.20 -4.93 0.22
CA ASP A 58 -21.65 -3.75 -0.47
C ASP A 58 -20.64 -4.11 -1.55
N ILE A 59 -19.96 -5.26 -1.43
CA ILE A 59 -18.94 -5.66 -2.41
C ILE A 59 -19.59 -6.18 -3.69
N GLY A 60 -20.85 -6.66 -3.64
CA GLY A 60 -21.53 -7.23 -4.82
C GLY A 60 -20.63 -8.25 -5.55
N MET A 61 -19.71 -8.85 -4.82
CA MET A 61 -18.84 -9.90 -5.33
C MET A 61 -19.62 -11.18 -5.28
N ASP A 62 -20.43 -11.41 -6.32
CA ASP A 62 -20.91 -12.75 -6.58
C ASP A 62 -19.73 -13.71 -6.62
N ALA A 63 -19.89 -14.89 -6.03
CA ALA A 63 -18.91 -15.98 -6.11
C ALA A 63 -18.46 -16.27 -7.57
N ALA A 64 -19.26 -15.84 -8.56
CA ALA A 64 -18.95 -15.88 -9.98
C ALA A 64 -17.79 -14.92 -10.38
N MET A 65 -17.71 -13.72 -9.81
CA MET A 65 -16.58 -12.79 -10.07
C MET A 65 -15.27 -13.29 -9.45
N LEU A 66 -15.36 -14.00 -8.32
CA LEU A 66 -14.21 -14.69 -7.73
C LEU A 66 -13.76 -15.86 -8.60
N GLY A 67 -14.69 -16.55 -9.25
CA GLY A 67 -14.40 -17.63 -10.22
C GLY A 67 -13.71 -17.12 -11.48
N ASP A 68 -14.05 -15.92 -11.97
CA ASP A 68 -13.43 -15.31 -13.13
C ASP A 68 -12.01 -14.82 -12.82
N CYS A 69 -11.76 -14.25 -11.63
CA CYS A 69 -10.41 -13.91 -11.18
C CYS A 69 -9.51 -15.15 -11.05
N ALA A 70 -10.01 -16.26 -10.55
CA ALA A 70 -9.26 -17.53 -10.47
C ALA A 70 -8.89 -18.08 -11.86
N ALA A 71 -9.68 -17.79 -12.90
CA ALA A 71 -9.38 -18.15 -14.28
C ALA A 71 -8.23 -17.32 -14.90
N GLU A 72 -7.94 -16.14 -14.38
CA GLU A 72 -6.86 -15.23 -14.80
C GLU A 72 -5.57 -15.38 -13.98
N GLY A 73 -5.49 -16.38 -13.09
CA GLY A 73 -4.27 -16.67 -12.31
C GLY A 73 -4.16 -15.94 -10.98
N CYS A 74 -5.20 -15.26 -10.56
CA CYS A 74 -5.29 -14.65 -9.23
C CYS A 74 -5.75 -15.71 -8.21
N GLN A 75 -4.97 -15.92 -7.14
CA GLN A 75 -5.35 -16.82 -6.05
C GLN A 75 -5.84 -15.96 -4.88
N ILE A 76 -7.16 -15.82 -4.75
CA ILE A 76 -7.76 -15.36 -3.51
C ILE A 76 -8.02 -16.62 -2.68
N ASP A 77 -7.08 -16.94 -1.82
CA ASP A 77 -7.17 -18.19 -1.07
C ASP A 77 -8.19 -18.09 0.06
N ASP A 78 -8.46 -16.88 0.59
CA ASP A 78 -9.36 -16.70 1.72
C ASP A 78 -10.03 -15.33 1.77
N ILE A 79 -11.35 -15.34 1.62
CA ILE A 79 -12.19 -14.20 1.97
C ILE A 79 -12.84 -14.52 3.30
N ILE A 80 -12.58 -13.70 4.30
CA ILE A 80 -13.22 -13.78 5.61
C ILE A 80 -14.20 -12.63 5.74
N GLU A 81 -15.48 -12.97 5.78
CA GLU A 81 -16.54 -12.04 6.12
C GLU A 81 -16.70 -11.96 7.63
N LEU A 82 -16.80 -10.75 8.15
CA LEU A 82 -17.12 -10.52 9.55
C LEU A 82 -18.63 -10.54 9.74
N ALA A 83 -19.10 -11.44 10.58
CA ALA A 83 -20.52 -11.79 10.65
C ALA A 83 -21.41 -10.74 11.35
N ASN A 84 -20.84 -9.78 12.10
CA ASN A 84 -21.62 -8.93 13.01
C ASN A 84 -21.14 -7.48 13.09
N GLY A 85 -21.24 -6.71 12.00
CA GLY A 85 -21.11 -5.27 12.13
C GLY A 85 -19.70 -4.70 12.00
N CYS A 86 -19.48 -3.51 12.51
CA CYS A 86 -18.30 -2.69 12.25
C CYS A 86 -17.04 -3.27 12.93
N ILE A 87 -16.06 -3.72 12.14
CA ILE A 87 -14.76 -4.23 12.65
C ILE A 87 -14.09 -3.28 13.65
N CYS A 88 -14.41 -1.99 13.60
CA CYS A 88 -13.81 -0.99 14.48
C CYS A 88 -14.45 -0.94 15.85
N CYS A 89 -15.70 -1.40 16.00
CA CYS A 89 -16.42 -1.41 17.27
C CYS A 89 -16.27 -2.73 18.00
N THR A 90 -16.18 -3.85 17.25
CA THR A 90 -16.05 -5.23 17.77
C THR A 90 -14.67 -5.81 17.55
N VAL A 91 -13.61 -4.98 17.56
CA VAL A 91 -12.23 -5.40 17.25
C VAL A 91 -11.80 -6.64 18.06
N ALA A 92 -12.15 -6.72 19.33
CA ALA A 92 -11.77 -7.85 20.18
C ALA A 92 -12.58 -9.12 19.87
N ASP A 93 -13.85 -8.96 19.51
CA ASP A 93 -14.79 -10.08 19.39
C ASP A 93 -14.79 -10.71 18.00
N ASP A 94 -14.60 -9.92 16.94
CA ASP A 94 -14.68 -10.39 15.56
C ASP A 94 -13.34 -10.36 14.82
N PHE A 95 -12.53 -9.31 14.98
CA PHE A 95 -11.26 -9.16 14.26
C PHE A 95 -10.21 -10.16 14.75
N LEU A 96 -10.03 -10.31 16.08
CA LEU A 96 -9.00 -11.21 16.61
C LEU A 96 -9.25 -12.67 16.23
N PRO A 97 -10.46 -13.24 16.38
CA PRO A 97 -10.75 -14.60 15.92
C PRO A 97 -10.58 -14.79 14.41
N SER A 98 -10.98 -13.81 13.61
CA SER A 98 -10.84 -13.85 12.17
C SER A 98 -9.38 -13.84 11.74
N MET A 99 -8.57 -12.98 12.37
CA MET A 99 -7.13 -12.94 12.13
C MET A 99 -6.44 -14.23 12.57
N GLN A 100 -6.80 -14.80 13.72
CA GLN A 100 -6.26 -16.08 14.19
C GLN A 100 -6.58 -17.21 13.21
N LYS A 101 -7.84 -17.31 12.74
CA LYS A 101 -8.26 -18.29 11.74
C LYS A 101 -7.45 -18.16 10.44
N LEU A 102 -7.19 -16.94 9.99
CA LEU A 102 -6.39 -16.67 8.80
C LEU A 102 -4.93 -17.11 9.01
N LEU A 103 -4.37 -16.84 10.17
CA LEU A 103 -2.99 -17.21 10.50
C LEU A 103 -2.78 -18.71 10.77
N GLU A 104 -3.84 -19.49 10.97
CA GLU A 104 -3.80 -20.95 11.04
C GLU A 104 -3.76 -21.64 9.67
N GLN A 105 -4.14 -20.93 8.60
CA GLN A 105 -4.15 -21.49 7.25
C GLN A 105 -2.73 -21.70 6.71
N ARG A 106 -2.61 -22.65 5.77
CA ARG A 106 -1.36 -22.91 5.06
C ARG A 106 -1.66 -23.18 3.58
N PRO A 107 -0.90 -22.55 2.67
CA PRO A 107 0.16 -21.58 2.90
C PRO A 107 -0.36 -20.25 3.45
N LEU A 108 0.48 -19.46 4.12
CA LEU A 108 0.11 -18.13 4.61
C LEU A 108 -0.09 -17.15 3.44
N PRO A 109 -0.94 -16.12 3.59
CA PRO A 109 -1.09 -15.07 2.59
C PRO A 109 0.17 -14.20 2.52
N ASP A 110 0.44 -13.66 1.34
CA ASP A 110 1.54 -12.72 1.11
C ASP A 110 1.15 -11.30 1.57
N HIS A 111 -0.16 -10.98 1.59
CA HIS A 111 -0.69 -9.71 2.05
C HIS A 111 -2.13 -9.86 2.55
N ILE A 112 -2.49 -9.08 3.56
CA ILE A 112 -3.84 -9.02 4.11
C ILE A 112 -4.44 -7.65 3.78
N ILE A 113 -5.65 -7.64 3.22
CA ILE A 113 -6.41 -6.41 2.97
C ILE A 113 -7.60 -6.40 3.93
N ILE A 114 -7.81 -5.29 4.61
CA ILE A 114 -8.90 -5.13 5.56
C ILE A 114 -9.74 -3.94 5.15
N GLU A 115 -10.97 -4.19 4.73
CA GLU A 115 -11.94 -3.13 4.45
C GLU A 115 -12.72 -2.81 5.72
N THR A 116 -12.78 -1.53 6.05
CA THR A 116 -13.65 -1.04 7.14
C THR A 116 -14.98 -0.53 6.63
N SER A 117 -15.98 -0.52 7.49
CA SER A 117 -17.24 0.21 7.24
C SER A 117 -16.96 1.67 6.89
N GLY A 118 -17.84 2.26 6.07
CA GLY A 118 -17.70 3.65 5.62
C GLY A 118 -17.69 4.69 6.74
N LEU A 119 -18.30 4.38 7.87
CA LEU A 119 -18.37 5.27 9.04
C LEU A 119 -17.39 4.90 10.14
N ALA A 120 -16.63 3.84 9.96
CA ALA A 120 -15.72 3.33 10.95
C ALA A 120 -14.48 4.19 11.11
N LEU A 121 -14.06 4.41 12.35
CA LEU A 121 -12.76 4.98 12.67
C LEU A 121 -11.68 3.90 12.64
N PRO A 122 -10.60 4.06 11.88
CA PRO A 122 -9.58 3.01 11.77
C PRO A 122 -8.70 2.87 13.00
N GLN A 123 -8.69 3.84 13.94
CA GLN A 123 -7.80 3.86 15.08
C GLN A 123 -7.91 2.62 16.01
N PRO A 124 -9.11 2.12 16.40
CA PRO A 124 -9.21 0.91 17.22
C PRO A 124 -8.57 -0.29 16.52
N LEU A 125 -8.81 -0.45 15.21
CA LEU A 125 -8.21 -1.51 14.40
C LEU A 125 -6.69 -1.37 14.32
N VAL A 126 -6.18 -0.16 14.09
CA VAL A 126 -4.73 0.14 14.08
C VAL A 126 -4.08 -0.24 15.42
N GLN A 127 -4.75 0.00 16.54
CA GLN A 127 -4.25 -0.39 17.86
C GLN A 127 -4.21 -1.90 18.04
N ALA A 128 -5.15 -2.66 17.47
CA ALA A 128 -5.19 -4.10 17.56
C ALA A 128 -3.98 -4.80 16.92
N PHE A 129 -3.34 -4.18 15.93
CA PHE A 129 -2.08 -4.69 15.38
C PHE A 129 -0.92 -4.70 16.40
N ASN A 130 -1.03 -3.97 17.50
CA ASN A 130 -0.04 -4.00 18.58
C ASN A 130 -0.28 -5.14 19.58
N TRP A 131 -1.40 -5.87 19.50
CA TRP A 131 -1.67 -7.00 20.38
C TRP A 131 -0.66 -8.13 20.15
N PRO A 132 -0.16 -8.78 21.22
CA PRO A 132 0.92 -9.76 21.13
C PRO A 132 0.66 -10.87 20.11
N ASP A 133 -0.58 -11.37 20.03
CA ASP A 133 -0.98 -12.49 19.18
C ASP A 133 -0.95 -12.13 17.69
N ILE A 134 -1.23 -10.87 17.36
CA ILE A 134 -1.20 -10.35 15.98
C ILE A 134 0.20 -9.86 15.63
N ARG A 135 0.78 -9.00 16.48
CA ARG A 135 2.06 -8.33 16.23
C ARG A 135 3.21 -9.30 15.95
N ALA A 136 3.15 -10.52 16.46
CA ALA A 136 4.17 -11.53 16.23
C ALA A 136 4.25 -11.99 14.77
N GLN A 137 3.13 -11.98 14.04
CA GLN A 137 2.97 -12.58 12.72
C GLN A 137 2.53 -11.58 11.64
N VAL A 138 1.86 -10.51 12.02
CA VAL A 138 1.32 -9.49 11.09
C VAL A 138 1.88 -8.12 11.45
N MET A 139 2.03 -7.27 10.46
CA MET A 139 2.35 -5.86 10.64
C MET A 139 1.36 -4.99 9.88
N LEU A 140 0.97 -3.87 10.45
CA LEU A 140 0.18 -2.89 9.72
C LEU A 140 1.09 -2.19 8.71
N ASP A 141 0.86 -2.46 7.43
CA ASP A 141 1.57 -1.81 6.34
C ASP A 141 1.15 -0.34 6.23
N GLY A 142 -0.16 -0.07 6.18
CA GLY A 142 -0.66 1.30 6.19
C GLY A 142 -2.18 1.37 6.24
N VAL A 143 -2.66 2.59 6.49
CA VAL A 143 -4.08 2.98 6.39
C VAL A 143 -4.24 3.83 5.13
N ILE A 144 -5.06 3.36 4.21
CA ILE A 144 -5.40 4.06 2.96
C ILE A 144 -6.83 4.55 3.06
N THR A 145 -7.01 5.87 3.01
CA THR A 145 -8.33 6.48 3.06
C THR A 145 -8.76 6.92 1.66
N LEU A 146 -9.87 6.35 1.17
CA LEU A 146 -10.47 6.76 -0.10
C LEU A 146 -11.43 7.91 0.11
N VAL A 147 -11.33 8.88 -0.77
CA VAL A 147 -12.16 10.10 -0.75
C VAL A 147 -12.82 10.29 -2.10
N ASP A 148 -14.13 10.57 -2.11
CA ASP A 148 -14.90 10.87 -3.32
C ASP A 148 -14.55 12.26 -3.84
N GLY A 149 -13.77 12.33 -4.91
CA GLY A 149 -13.31 13.58 -5.50
C GLY A 149 -14.44 14.51 -5.93
N PRO A 150 -15.41 14.07 -6.77
CA PRO A 150 -16.59 14.85 -7.15
C PRO A 150 -17.39 15.38 -5.97
N ALA A 151 -17.59 14.58 -4.92
CA ALA A 151 -18.30 15.02 -3.73
C ALA A 151 -17.54 16.16 -3.04
N LEU A 152 -16.24 15.99 -2.76
CA LEU A 152 -15.43 17.05 -2.16
C LEU A 152 -15.35 18.31 -3.01
N ALA A 153 -15.19 18.19 -4.32
CA ALA A 153 -15.15 19.32 -5.23
C ALA A 153 -16.47 20.13 -5.21
N SER A 154 -17.60 19.49 -4.88
CA SER A 154 -18.91 20.12 -4.72
C SER A 154 -19.21 20.62 -3.30
N GLY A 155 -18.30 20.41 -2.34
CA GLY A 155 -18.44 20.81 -0.96
C GLY A 155 -19.20 19.80 -0.07
N SER A 156 -19.22 18.52 -0.47
CA SER A 156 -19.80 17.41 0.30
C SER A 156 -18.75 16.34 0.57
N VAL A 157 -18.87 15.61 1.66
CA VAL A 157 -17.94 14.51 2.01
C VAL A 157 -18.32 13.17 1.36
N ALA A 158 -19.55 13.04 0.87
CA ALA A 158 -20.05 11.88 0.15
C ALA A 158 -21.01 12.31 -0.97
N HIS A 159 -21.11 11.48 -2.01
CA HIS A 159 -22.03 11.73 -3.13
C HIS A 159 -23.51 11.68 -2.70
N ASP A 160 -23.85 10.73 -1.85
CA ASP A 160 -25.22 10.55 -1.31
C ASP A 160 -25.20 10.71 0.21
N MET A 161 -25.39 11.94 0.66
CA MET A 161 -25.44 12.25 2.10
C MET A 161 -26.65 11.61 2.78
N ALA A 162 -27.77 11.41 2.07
CA ALA A 162 -28.95 10.80 2.66
C ALA A 162 -28.74 9.29 2.91
N ALA A 163 -28.08 8.59 1.98
CA ALA A 163 -27.68 7.20 2.17
C ALA A 163 -26.66 7.07 3.31
N LEU A 164 -25.70 8.00 3.41
CA LEU A 164 -24.70 8.02 4.48
C LEU A 164 -25.34 8.22 5.85
N GLU A 165 -26.29 9.15 5.97
CA GLU A 165 -27.04 9.37 7.21
C GLU A 165 -27.96 8.19 7.56
N ALA A 166 -28.56 7.54 6.55
CA ALA A 166 -29.36 6.33 6.76
C ALA A 166 -28.48 5.17 7.27
N GLN A 167 -27.29 4.99 6.71
CA GLN A 167 -26.32 3.99 7.20
C GLN A 167 -25.93 4.31 8.64
N ARG A 168 -25.62 5.57 8.95
CA ARG A 168 -25.30 6.00 10.31
C ARG A 168 -26.43 5.70 11.29
N ALA A 169 -27.67 6.01 10.92
CA ALA A 169 -28.83 5.75 11.77
C ALA A 169 -29.12 4.27 12.00
N ALA A 170 -28.70 3.40 11.07
CA ALA A 170 -28.86 1.95 11.16
C ALA A 170 -27.76 1.26 11.98
N ASP A 171 -26.63 1.89 12.17
CA ASP A 171 -25.50 1.33 12.91
C ASP A 171 -25.61 1.68 14.40
N GLU A 172 -26.02 0.68 15.21
CA GLU A 172 -26.24 0.84 16.65
C GLU A 172 -24.93 1.00 17.45
N GLU A 173 -23.77 0.70 16.85
CA GLU A 173 -22.46 0.72 17.51
C GLU A 173 -21.73 2.06 17.31
N LEU A 174 -22.21 2.91 16.40
CA LEU A 174 -21.61 4.21 16.17
C LEU A 174 -22.04 5.23 17.23
N ASP A 175 -21.10 6.10 17.57
CA ASP A 175 -21.42 7.32 18.30
C ASP A 175 -22.23 8.28 17.42
N HIS A 176 -23.54 8.30 17.65
CA HIS A 176 -24.47 9.15 16.90
C HIS A 176 -24.33 10.65 17.21
N ASP A 177 -23.56 11.01 18.24
CA ASP A 177 -23.37 12.41 18.66
C ASP A 177 -22.28 13.11 17.81
N SER A 178 -21.35 12.36 17.22
CA SER A 178 -20.26 12.94 16.40
C SER A 178 -20.78 13.40 15.03
N PRO A 179 -20.57 14.65 14.61
CA PRO A 179 -20.92 15.10 13.26
C PRO A 179 -20.16 14.33 12.16
N ILE A 180 -20.78 14.17 10.98
CA ILE A 180 -20.14 13.49 9.84
C ILE A 180 -18.83 14.17 9.45
N ASP A 181 -18.74 15.49 9.54
CA ASP A 181 -17.52 16.24 9.27
C ASP A 181 -16.38 15.89 10.24
N GLU A 182 -16.69 15.56 11.49
CA GLU A 182 -15.70 15.11 12.47
C GLU A 182 -15.20 13.70 12.14
N LEU A 183 -16.12 12.78 11.79
CA LEU A 183 -15.74 11.45 11.31
C LEU A 183 -14.86 11.51 10.06
N PHE A 184 -15.18 12.40 9.13
CA PHE A 184 -14.35 12.62 7.94
C PHE A 184 -12.95 13.09 8.31
N LYS A 185 -12.85 14.09 9.18
CA LYS A 185 -11.59 14.62 9.68
C LYS A 185 -10.76 13.54 10.37
N ASP A 186 -11.38 12.69 11.19
CA ASP A 186 -10.70 11.63 11.91
C ASP A 186 -10.20 10.51 10.97
N GLN A 187 -11.00 10.17 9.94
CA GLN A 187 -10.55 9.22 8.91
C GLN A 187 -9.36 9.78 8.10
N ILE A 188 -9.42 11.06 7.71
CA ILE A 188 -8.30 11.74 7.02
C ILE A 188 -7.06 11.80 7.94
N GLY A 189 -7.24 12.13 9.21
CA GLY A 189 -6.16 12.24 10.20
C GLY A 189 -5.47 10.90 10.50
N ALA A 190 -6.17 9.77 10.32
CA ALA A 190 -5.61 8.43 10.51
C ALA A 190 -4.90 7.88 9.27
N ALA A 191 -5.05 8.52 8.11
CA ALA A 191 -4.51 8.04 6.85
C ALA A 191 -2.97 8.13 6.82
N ASN A 192 -2.33 7.08 6.32
CA ASN A 192 -0.93 7.11 5.90
C ASN A 192 -0.80 7.51 4.42
N MET A 193 -1.88 7.32 3.66
CA MET A 193 -2.02 7.68 2.26
C MET A 193 -3.49 7.94 1.96
N ILE A 194 -3.77 8.93 1.13
CA ILE A 194 -5.12 9.25 0.67
C ILE A 194 -5.23 8.95 -0.81
N VAL A 195 -6.34 8.34 -1.20
CA VAL A 195 -6.69 8.12 -2.60
C VAL A 195 -7.89 8.99 -2.95
N LEU A 196 -7.66 10.04 -3.75
CA LEU A 196 -8.71 10.86 -4.35
C LEU A 196 -9.30 10.07 -5.51
N SER A 197 -10.45 9.46 -5.30
CA SER A 197 -11.10 8.60 -6.27
C SER A 197 -11.96 9.36 -7.26
N LYS A 198 -12.35 8.69 -8.37
CA LYS A 198 -13.25 9.24 -9.40
C LYS A 198 -12.74 10.53 -10.05
N ALA A 199 -11.42 10.66 -10.16
CA ALA A 199 -10.80 11.84 -10.76
C ALA A 199 -11.14 12.01 -12.24
N ASP A 200 -11.51 10.94 -12.93
CA ASP A 200 -12.06 10.95 -14.30
C ASP A 200 -13.33 11.81 -14.45
N GLN A 201 -14.00 12.12 -13.35
CA GLN A 201 -15.20 12.96 -13.31
C GLN A 201 -14.88 14.42 -12.94
N LEU A 202 -13.62 14.77 -12.74
CA LEU A 202 -13.18 16.10 -12.35
C LEU A 202 -12.43 16.80 -13.49
N ASP A 203 -12.58 18.10 -13.55
CA ASP A 203 -11.63 18.97 -14.23
C ASP A 203 -10.48 19.35 -13.28
N ALA A 204 -9.41 19.94 -13.81
CA ALA A 204 -8.25 20.34 -13.02
C ALA A 204 -8.62 21.29 -11.84
N ALA A 205 -9.62 22.15 -12.01
CA ALA A 205 -10.09 23.04 -10.95
C ALA A 205 -10.86 22.28 -9.88
N GLY A 206 -11.65 21.27 -10.24
CA GLY A 206 -12.35 20.37 -9.33
C GLY A 206 -11.38 19.54 -8.50
N GLU A 207 -10.37 18.95 -9.15
CA GLU A 207 -9.31 18.20 -8.48
C GLU A 207 -8.56 19.08 -7.48
N ALA A 208 -8.15 20.28 -7.89
CA ALA A 208 -7.47 21.22 -6.99
C ALA A 208 -8.33 21.60 -5.78
N ARG A 209 -9.65 21.79 -5.97
CA ARG A 209 -10.57 22.07 -4.84
C ARG A 209 -10.67 20.87 -3.90
N ALA A 210 -10.83 19.67 -4.42
CA ALA A 210 -10.91 18.46 -3.62
C ALA A 210 -9.62 18.25 -2.80
N CYS A 211 -8.44 18.38 -3.44
CA CYS A 211 -7.15 18.31 -2.74
C CYS A 211 -7.04 19.37 -1.63
N ALA A 212 -7.42 20.62 -1.91
CA ALA A 212 -7.37 21.67 -0.91
C ALA A 212 -8.26 21.39 0.33
N VAL A 213 -9.43 20.76 0.13
CA VAL A 213 -10.27 20.32 1.25
C VAL A 213 -9.57 19.24 2.07
N ILE A 214 -8.98 18.24 1.44
CA ILE A 214 -8.20 17.19 2.12
C ILE A 214 -7.06 17.83 2.92
N GLU A 215 -6.24 18.65 2.27
CA GLU A 215 -5.08 19.31 2.89
C GLU A 215 -5.48 20.16 4.11
N SER A 216 -6.66 20.77 4.10
CA SER A 216 -7.14 21.56 5.23
C SER A 216 -7.44 20.74 6.50
N HIS A 217 -7.60 19.41 6.37
CA HIS A 217 -7.86 18.48 7.47
C HIS A 217 -6.60 17.69 7.89
N LEU A 218 -5.53 17.78 7.11
CA LEU A 218 -4.28 17.10 7.43
C LEU A 218 -3.52 17.83 8.53
N THR A 219 -2.94 17.07 9.44
CA THR A 219 -2.05 17.57 10.50
C THR A 219 -0.58 17.45 10.12
N GLY A 220 -0.27 16.76 9.03
CA GLY A 220 1.07 16.51 8.52
C GLY A 220 1.06 16.21 7.02
N PRO A 221 2.24 16.03 6.40
CA PRO A 221 2.35 15.75 4.98
C PRO A 221 1.95 14.29 4.67
N THR A 222 0.65 14.07 4.47
CA THR A 222 0.11 12.79 4.01
C THR A 222 0.00 12.82 2.49
N PRO A 223 0.58 11.83 1.77
CA PRO A 223 0.54 11.81 0.32
C PRO A 223 -0.90 11.58 -0.20
N ILE A 224 -1.25 12.28 -1.28
CA ILE A 224 -2.52 12.15 -1.98
C ILE A 224 -2.25 11.55 -3.36
N ILE A 225 -2.84 10.40 -3.65
CA ILE A 225 -2.82 9.76 -4.97
C ILE A 225 -4.14 10.04 -5.66
N VAL A 226 -4.07 10.48 -6.90
CA VAL A 226 -5.24 10.71 -7.75
C VAL A 226 -5.54 9.43 -8.52
N ALA A 227 -6.75 8.87 -8.34
CA ALA A 227 -7.21 7.65 -8.98
C ALA A 227 -8.40 7.91 -9.92
N ALA A 228 -8.27 7.48 -11.16
CA ALA A 228 -9.29 7.58 -12.19
C ALA A 228 -9.82 6.19 -12.54
N ASN A 229 -11.14 6.06 -12.78
CA ASN A 229 -11.78 4.79 -13.14
C ASN A 229 -11.51 3.62 -12.18
N GLY A 230 -11.21 3.91 -10.91
CA GLY A 230 -10.87 2.90 -9.91
C GLY A 230 -9.44 2.35 -10.04
N VAL A 231 -8.64 2.86 -10.96
CA VAL A 231 -7.25 2.45 -11.17
C VAL A 231 -6.34 3.28 -10.28
N ALA A 232 -5.55 2.61 -9.48
CA ALA A 232 -4.49 3.19 -8.67
C ALA A 232 -3.20 2.36 -8.81
N PRO A 233 -2.02 2.98 -8.72
CA PRO A 233 -0.76 2.25 -8.87
C PRO A 233 -0.57 1.23 -7.74
N MET A 234 -0.48 -0.04 -8.10
CA MET A 234 -0.42 -1.14 -7.14
C MET A 234 0.84 -1.08 -6.28
N ASP A 235 1.97 -0.71 -6.85
CA ASP A 235 3.24 -0.57 -6.14
C ASP A 235 3.16 0.51 -5.05
N ALA A 236 2.43 1.60 -5.30
CA ALA A 236 2.19 2.63 -4.31
C ALA A 236 1.15 2.20 -3.26
N ILE A 237 0.12 1.45 -3.65
CA ILE A 237 -0.96 1.00 -2.77
C ILE A 237 -0.52 -0.15 -1.86
N LEU A 238 0.07 -1.22 -2.39
CA LEU A 238 0.43 -2.42 -1.63
C LEU A 238 1.94 -2.68 -1.52
N GLY A 239 2.75 -2.14 -2.42
CA GLY A 239 4.20 -2.38 -2.43
C GLY A 239 4.59 -3.85 -2.61
N LEU A 240 3.78 -4.64 -3.32
CA LEU A 240 3.94 -6.09 -3.41
C LEU A 240 5.20 -6.53 -4.15
N ASP A 241 5.59 -5.83 -5.21
CA ASP A 241 6.66 -6.26 -6.12
C ASP A 241 7.92 -5.38 -6.04
N LEU A 242 8.03 -4.54 -5.01
CA LEU A 242 9.13 -3.58 -4.87
C LEU A 242 10.51 -4.22 -4.89
N GLU A 243 10.67 -5.39 -4.26
CA GLU A 243 11.95 -6.08 -4.18
C GLU A 243 12.30 -6.78 -5.49
N GLU A 244 11.32 -7.36 -6.18
CA GLU A 244 11.51 -8.08 -7.45
C GLU A 244 11.83 -7.13 -8.59
N GLN A 245 11.08 -6.04 -8.72
CA GLN A 245 11.35 -4.98 -9.69
C GLN A 245 12.72 -4.31 -9.46
N ALA A 246 13.12 -4.15 -8.20
CA ALA A 246 14.43 -3.65 -7.84
C ALA A 246 15.57 -4.57 -8.33
N HIS A 247 15.40 -5.88 -8.20
CA HIS A 247 16.37 -6.86 -8.66
C HIS A 247 16.46 -6.94 -10.20
N GLU A 248 15.33 -6.93 -10.90
CA GLU A 248 15.31 -6.93 -12.35
C GLU A 248 16.01 -5.69 -12.93
N ARG A 249 15.75 -4.52 -12.38
CA ARG A 249 16.38 -3.26 -12.81
C ARG A 249 17.87 -3.22 -12.52
N ALA A 250 18.29 -3.72 -11.35
CA ALA A 250 19.71 -3.82 -11.02
C ALA A 250 20.47 -4.83 -11.91
N SER A 251 19.82 -5.89 -12.38
CA SER A 251 20.42 -6.89 -13.27
C SER A 251 20.56 -6.42 -14.72
N HIS A 252 19.68 -5.53 -15.19
CA HIS A 252 19.73 -4.98 -16.55
C HIS A 252 20.79 -3.89 -16.74
N SER A 253 21.32 -3.29 -15.66
CA SER A 253 22.35 -2.25 -15.74
C SER A 253 23.75 -2.79 -16.12
N HIS A 254 23.96 -4.10 -16.22
CA HIS A 254 25.27 -4.71 -16.48
C HIS A 254 25.48 -5.27 -17.89
N HIS A 255 24.54 -5.13 -18.81
CA HIS A 255 24.69 -5.59 -20.19
C HIS A 255 24.38 -4.50 -21.23
N HIS A 256 25.29 -3.54 -21.40
CA HIS A 256 25.46 -2.84 -22.66
C HIS A 256 26.73 -3.37 -23.34
N ASP A 257 26.60 -4.53 -23.97
CA ASP A 257 27.51 -4.94 -25.05
C ASP A 257 26.75 -4.97 -26.38
N TYR A 258 27.35 -4.30 -27.33
CA TYR A 258 26.85 -4.06 -28.69
C TYR A 258 26.57 -5.36 -29.42
N HIS A 259 25.32 -5.64 -29.80
CA HIS A 259 25.00 -6.47 -30.95
C HIS A 259 23.86 -5.89 -31.77
N HIS A 260 24.23 -5.46 -32.99
CA HIS A 260 23.32 -5.25 -34.09
C HIS A 260 22.56 -6.55 -34.41
N HIS A 261 21.23 -6.54 -34.41
CA HIS A 261 20.39 -7.43 -35.24
C HIS A 261 19.03 -6.81 -35.53
N GLN A 262 18.80 -6.61 -36.79
CA GLN A 262 17.68 -6.78 -37.72
C GLN A 262 16.26 -6.91 -37.14
N ASP A 263 15.41 -6.08 -37.75
CA ASP A 263 13.97 -5.95 -37.67
C ASP A 263 13.20 -7.28 -37.71
N HIS A 264 12.38 -7.51 -36.70
CA HIS A 264 11.12 -8.24 -36.81
C HIS A 264 10.04 -7.45 -36.09
N HIS A 265 9.07 -6.94 -36.89
CA HIS A 265 7.83 -6.36 -36.39
C HIS A 265 6.96 -7.49 -35.81
N ASP A 266 6.81 -7.50 -34.50
CA ASP A 266 5.69 -8.13 -33.82
C ASP A 266 4.93 -7.05 -33.05
N ASP A 267 3.68 -6.83 -33.48
CA ASP A 267 2.73 -5.92 -32.85
C ASP A 267 2.35 -6.44 -31.45
N HIS A 268 3.12 -6.08 -30.44
CA HIS A 268 2.69 -6.21 -29.06
C HIS A 268 1.92 -4.95 -28.68
N HIS A 269 0.62 -5.10 -28.48
CA HIS A 269 -0.22 -4.11 -27.83
C HIS A 269 0.33 -3.83 -26.44
N HIS A 270 1.16 -2.79 -26.30
CA HIS A 270 1.51 -2.22 -25.01
C HIS A 270 0.23 -1.55 -24.45
N HIS A 271 -0.34 -2.15 -23.44
CA HIS A 271 -1.25 -1.44 -22.56
C HIS A 271 -0.43 -0.37 -21.83
N ASP A 272 -0.67 0.86 -22.20
CA ASP A 272 -0.11 2.06 -21.58
C ASP A 272 -0.73 2.20 -20.18
N HIS A 273 -0.12 1.51 -19.21
CA HIS A 273 -0.45 1.66 -17.81
C HIS A 273 0.32 2.87 -17.30
N GLY A 274 -0.35 3.87 -16.72
CA GLY A 274 0.15 5.17 -16.26
C GLY A 274 1.45 5.18 -15.43
N HIS A 275 2.52 4.58 -15.95
CA HIS A 275 3.86 4.51 -15.35
C HIS A 275 4.56 5.87 -15.26
N ASP A 276 4.08 6.88 -16.00
CA ASP A 276 4.68 8.21 -16.04
C ASP A 276 4.38 9.06 -14.79
N ALA A 277 3.45 8.64 -13.93
CA ALA A 277 3.04 9.39 -12.75
C ALA A 277 3.89 9.10 -11.50
N PHE A 278 4.76 8.08 -11.53
CA PHE A 278 5.51 7.63 -10.36
C PHE A 278 6.99 7.43 -10.69
N SER A 279 7.82 7.71 -9.69
CA SER A 279 9.26 7.44 -9.73
C SER A 279 9.59 6.35 -8.72
N SER A 280 10.41 5.36 -9.10
CA SER A 280 10.96 4.40 -8.17
C SER A 280 12.47 4.26 -8.37
N PHE A 281 13.21 4.09 -7.29
CA PHE A 281 14.66 3.93 -7.33
C PHE A 281 15.17 3.16 -6.11
N ILE A 282 16.41 2.69 -6.19
CA ILE A 282 17.07 1.96 -5.13
C ILE A 282 18.19 2.81 -4.56
N ILE A 283 18.29 2.83 -3.25
CA ILE A 283 19.39 3.47 -2.51
C ILE A 283 20.21 2.38 -1.83
N ALA A 284 21.51 2.31 -2.13
CA ALA A 284 22.46 1.56 -1.33
C ALA A 284 22.65 2.29 0.00
N MET A 285 22.32 1.65 1.09
CA MET A 285 22.34 2.20 2.42
C MET A 285 23.64 1.86 3.14
N PRO A 286 24.21 2.79 3.91
CA PRO A 286 25.28 2.43 4.82
C PRO A 286 24.73 1.58 5.97
N LYS A 287 25.60 0.87 6.65
CA LYS A 287 25.26 0.18 7.88
C LYS A 287 24.78 1.19 8.93
N ILE A 288 23.60 0.98 9.47
CA ILE A 288 23.00 1.91 10.42
C ILE A 288 23.48 1.64 11.85
N THR A 289 23.62 2.71 12.64
CA THR A 289 24.05 2.62 14.05
C THR A 289 22.89 2.66 15.03
N SER A 290 21.75 3.23 14.63
CA SER A 290 20.55 3.37 15.46
C SER A 290 19.29 3.14 14.63
N VAL A 291 18.48 2.18 15.04
CA VAL A 291 17.18 1.87 14.42
C VAL A 291 16.27 3.08 14.48
N THR A 292 16.07 3.65 15.67
CA THR A 292 15.17 4.80 15.87
C THR A 292 15.58 6.03 15.07
N ALA A 293 16.91 6.26 14.91
CA ALA A 293 17.39 7.38 14.10
C ALA A 293 17.10 7.15 12.61
N ALA A 294 17.28 5.92 12.12
CA ALA A 294 16.97 5.57 10.73
C ALA A 294 15.46 5.66 10.43
N GLU A 295 14.61 5.14 11.33
CA GLU A 295 13.14 5.27 11.21
C GLU A 295 12.71 6.75 11.14
N LEU A 296 13.22 7.58 12.07
CA LEU A 296 12.90 9.01 12.10
C LEU A 296 13.38 9.73 10.82
N GLN A 297 14.56 9.37 10.33
CA GLN A 297 15.13 9.95 9.12
C GLN A 297 14.30 9.59 7.89
N ILE A 298 13.91 8.32 7.74
CA ILE A 298 13.03 7.86 6.65
C ILE A 298 11.67 8.57 6.74
N ALA A 299 11.05 8.61 7.92
CA ALA A 299 9.78 9.31 8.12
C ALA A 299 9.84 10.78 7.76
N THR A 300 10.92 11.47 8.16
CA THR A 300 11.15 12.89 7.84
C THR A 300 11.26 13.09 6.34
N LEU A 301 12.06 12.27 5.66
CA LEU A 301 12.25 12.35 4.21
C LEU A 301 10.97 12.01 3.45
N ALA A 302 10.19 11.06 3.95
CA ALA A 302 8.88 10.74 3.36
C ALA A 302 7.97 11.97 3.33
N GLY A 303 7.93 12.73 4.41
CA GLY A 303 7.17 13.98 4.47
C GLY A 303 7.74 15.11 3.61
N GLU A 304 9.07 15.28 3.61
CA GLU A 304 9.72 16.37 2.89
C GLU A 304 9.67 16.19 1.36
N PHE A 305 9.84 14.97 0.88
CA PHE A 305 9.95 14.64 -0.55
C PHE A 305 8.68 14.02 -1.14
N GLY A 306 7.67 13.70 -0.35
CA GLY A 306 6.47 13.02 -0.82
C GLY A 306 6.71 11.56 -1.18
N ILE A 307 7.56 10.85 -0.41
CA ILE A 307 7.74 9.41 -0.57
C ILE A 307 6.44 8.71 -0.22
N LEU A 308 5.92 7.92 -1.14
CA LEU A 308 4.73 7.11 -0.94
C LEU A 308 5.04 5.84 -0.17
N ARG A 309 6.12 5.15 -0.58
CA ARG A 309 6.59 3.92 0.06
C ARG A 309 8.11 3.85 0.08
N ALA A 310 8.61 3.20 1.13
CA ALA A 310 9.99 2.75 1.16
C ALA A 310 10.05 1.36 1.81
N LYS A 311 10.84 0.45 1.24
CA LYS A 311 11.03 -0.90 1.75
C LYS A 311 12.48 -1.32 1.59
N GLY A 312 13.04 -2.00 2.59
CA GLY A 312 14.41 -2.48 2.51
C GLY A 312 14.85 -3.33 3.68
N ARG A 313 16.06 -3.86 3.56
CA ARG A 313 16.73 -4.67 4.57
C ARG A 313 18.08 -4.07 4.87
N LEU A 314 18.29 -3.63 6.10
CA LEU A 314 19.44 -2.83 6.50
C LEU A 314 20.29 -3.54 7.55
N SER A 315 21.59 -3.52 7.40
CA SER A 315 22.53 -3.96 8.43
C SER A 315 22.56 -2.97 9.59
N VAL A 316 22.53 -3.48 10.82
CA VAL A 316 22.60 -2.66 12.04
C VAL A 316 23.86 -3.02 12.82
N ASP A 317 24.56 -2.02 13.33
CA ASP A 317 25.76 -2.23 14.14
C ASP A 317 25.47 -3.10 15.37
N GLY A 318 26.32 -4.11 15.57
CA GLY A 318 26.20 -5.04 16.69
C GLY A 318 25.01 -6.01 16.61
N LYS A 319 24.28 -6.05 15.48
CA LYS A 319 23.20 -7.02 15.25
C LYS A 319 23.59 -8.03 14.18
N ALA A 320 23.21 -9.29 14.44
CA ALA A 320 23.49 -10.39 13.49
C ALA A 320 22.39 -10.51 12.40
N LEU A 321 21.20 -10.01 12.69
CA LEU A 321 20.06 -10.06 11.77
C LEU A 321 19.88 -8.71 11.09
N PRO A 322 19.51 -8.69 9.81
CA PRO A 322 19.11 -7.46 9.14
C PRO A 322 17.80 -6.92 9.72
N LEU A 323 17.67 -5.61 9.70
CA LEU A 323 16.46 -4.88 10.00
C LEU A 323 15.63 -4.77 8.73
N VAL A 324 14.45 -5.35 8.70
CA VAL A 324 13.44 -5.05 7.69
C VAL A 324 12.81 -3.72 8.03
N VAL A 325 12.76 -2.81 7.08
CA VAL A 325 12.14 -1.50 7.21
C VAL A 325 11.06 -1.37 6.15
N GLN A 326 9.89 -0.91 6.55
CA GLN A 326 8.78 -0.59 5.65
C GLN A 326 8.20 0.77 6.04
N ALA A 327 7.94 1.60 5.03
CA ALA A 327 7.32 2.91 5.21
C ALA A 327 6.16 3.11 4.23
N VAL A 328 5.08 3.72 4.72
CA VAL A 328 3.96 4.23 3.92
C VAL A 328 3.72 5.67 4.36
N GLY A 329 4.03 6.61 3.48
CA GLY A 329 4.15 8.00 3.87
C GLY A 329 5.13 8.13 5.04
N GLN A 330 4.77 8.87 6.07
CA GLN A 330 5.59 9.07 7.26
C GLN A 330 5.53 7.92 8.28
N ARG A 331 4.63 6.95 8.11
CA ARG A 331 4.60 5.78 8.96
C ARG A 331 5.76 4.85 8.60
N VAL A 332 6.61 4.56 9.58
CA VAL A 332 7.74 3.63 9.44
C VAL A 332 7.62 2.55 10.49
N ASP A 333 7.62 1.30 10.06
CA ASP A 333 7.69 0.12 10.91
C ASP A 333 8.95 -0.67 10.60
N SER A 334 9.58 -1.25 11.63
CA SER A 334 10.77 -2.07 11.45
C SER A 334 10.82 -3.26 12.40
N TYR A 335 11.51 -4.33 11.95
CA TYR A 335 11.75 -5.50 12.78
C TYR A 335 12.96 -6.29 12.27
N PHE A 336 13.59 -7.07 13.15
CA PHE A 336 14.71 -7.94 12.77
C PHE A 336 14.19 -9.28 12.26
N ALA A 337 14.64 -9.70 11.06
CA ALA A 337 14.26 -10.97 10.45
C ALA A 337 15.46 -11.75 9.88
N ARG A 338 15.37 -13.10 9.92
CA ARG A 338 16.39 -13.98 9.37
C ARG A 338 16.23 -14.26 7.88
N GLY A 339 15.00 -14.34 7.42
CA GLY A 339 14.64 -14.65 6.03
C GLY A 339 14.22 -13.39 5.28
N GLY A 340 13.77 -13.61 4.06
CA GLY A 340 13.25 -12.60 3.13
C GLY A 340 14.10 -12.54 1.87
N ASP A 341 13.43 -12.35 0.75
CA ASP A 341 14.04 -12.09 -0.53
C ASP A 341 14.46 -10.61 -0.57
N GLY A 342 15.51 -10.31 -1.26
CA GLY A 342 16.01 -8.95 -1.39
C GLY A 342 17.44 -8.76 -0.89
N ALA A 343 18.15 -7.81 -1.50
CA ALA A 343 19.52 -7.47 -1.14
C ALA A 343 19.56 -6.76 0.22
N ILE A 344 20.59 -7.07 1.01
CA ILE A 344 20.85 -6.36 2.26
C ILE A 344 21.51 -5.03 1.93
N ASP A 345 21.25 -4.03 2.77
CA ASP A 345 21.73 -2.65 2.64
C ASP A 345 21.20 -1.94 1.39
N GLN A 346 19.96 -2.25 1.02
CA GLN A 346 19.23 -1.55 -0.02
C GLN A 346 17.86 -1.08 0.49
N LEU A 347 17.48 0.12 0.07
CA LEU A 347 16.18 0.71 0.32
C LEU A 347 15.54 1.06 -1.03
N VAL A 348 14.43 0.43 -1.35
CA VAL A 348 13.60 0.77 -2.51
C VAL A 348 12.67 1.89 -2.11
N VAL A 349 12.58 2.93 -2.91
CA VAL A 349 11.76 4.13 -2.66
C VAL A 349 10.84 4.36 -3.84
N ILE A 350 9.56 4.60 -3.56
CA ILE A 350 8.53 5.00 -4.54
C ILE A 350 7.92 6.34 -4.12
N GLY A 351 7.73 7.21 -5.08
CA GLY A 351 7.02 8.47 -4.89
C GLY A 351 6.38 8.97 -6.18
N LEU A 352 5.79 10.14 -6.15
CA LEU A 352 5.25 10.78 -7.34
C LEU A 352 6.37 11.14 -8.31
N ALA A 353 6.01 11.31 -9.60
CA ALA A 353 6.96 11.70 -10.63
C ALA A 353 7.73 12.97 -10.25
N GLY A 354 9.03 12.97 -10.53
CA GLY A 354 9.90 14.10 -10.19
C GLY A 354 10.56 14.02 -8.81
N LEU A 355 10.45 12.89 -8.12
CA LEU A 355 11.11 12.64 -6.84
C LEU A 355 12.64 12.72 -7.00
N ASP A 356 13.32 13.55 -6.20
CA ASP A 356 14.78 13.73 -6.25
C ASP A 356 15.49 12.60 -5.50
N GLY A 357 15.74 11.50 -6.21
CA GLY A 357 16.42 10.32 -5.67
C GLY A 357 17.84 10.60 -5.19
N MET A 358 18.57 11.53 -5.85
CA MET A 358 19.93 11.90 -5.42
C MET A 358 19.93 12.70 -4.11
N ALA A 359 18.99 13.64 -3.95
CA ALA A 359 18.86 14.38 -2.70
C ALA A 359 18.46 13.45 -1.55
N ILE A 360 17.52 12.52 -1.78
CA ILE A 360 17.09 11.54 -0.77
C ILE A 360 18.26 10.63 -0.38
N ALA A 361 18.97 10.04 -1.36
CA ALA A 361 20.12 9.17 -1.12
C ALA A 361 21.20 9.88 -0.29
N LYS A 362 21.53 11.13 -0.66
CA LYS A 362 22.49 11.96 0.08
C LYS A 362 22.06 12.20 1.53
N ARG A 363 20.78 12.42 1.76
CA ARG A 363 20.23 12.67 3.11
C ARG A 363 20.24 11.39 3.97
N LEU A 364 20.24 10.21 3.35
CA LEU A 364 20.37 8.90 4.00
C LEU A 364 21.83 8.43 4.13
N ASP A 365 22.81 9.28 3.79
CA ASP A 365 24.21 8.90 3.67
C ASP A 365 24.44 7.69 2.73
N GLY A 366 23.49 7.46 1.83
CA GLY A 366 23.46 6.35 0.88
C GLY A 366 23.90 6.77 -0.53
N GLN A 367 23.86 5.80 -1.43
CA GLN A 367 24.17 5.99 -2.85
C GLN A 367 23.01 5.54 -3.70
N LEU A 368 22.57 6.36 -4.66
CA LEU A 368 21.55 5.98 -5.64
C LEU A 368 22.11 4.86 -6.55
N LEU A 369 21.39 3.75 -6.66
CA LEU A 369 21.71 2.64 -7.53
C LEU A 369 20.80 2.68 -8.77
N GLY A 370 21.38 3.07 -9.90
CA GLY A 370 20.65 3.18 -11.17
C GLY A 370 19.89 4.50 -11.30
N ASP A 371 20.15 5.22 -12.39
CA ASP A 371 19.41 6.41 -12.80
C ASP A 371 18.14 5.96 -13.52
N GLN A 372 16.99 6.34 -13.03
CA GLN A 372 15.77 6.36 -13.83
C GLN A 372 15.82 7.62 -14.69
N VAL A 373 16.34 7.49 -15.88
CA VAL A 373 16.18 8.53 -16.89
C VAL A 373 14.70 8.52 -17.31
N THR A 374 13.93 9.46 -16.80
CA THR A 374 12.74 9.92 -17.52
C THR A 374 13.27 10.67 -18.73
N ASP A 375 13.35 9.98 -19.86
CA ASP A 375 13.73 10.60 -21.14
C ASP A 375 12.59 11.53 -21.60
N ASN A 376 12.57 12.74 -21.05
CA ASN A 376 11.81 13.85 -21.60
C ASN A 376 12.61 14.41 -22.78
N GLY A 377 12.55 13.70 -23.91
CA GLY A 377 13.03 14.17 -25.20
C GLY A 377 12.31 15.41 -25.69
N LEU A 378 12.64 16.56 -25.12
CA LEU A 378 12.42 17.87 -25.74
C LEU A 378 13.74 18.40 -26.30
N ALA A 379 14.23 17.74 -27.34
CA ALA A 379 15.21 18.33 -28.23
C ALA A 379 14.51 19.41 -29.06
N GLY A 380 14.67 20.66 -28.63
CA GLY A 380 14.31 21.82 -29.45
C GLY A 380 15.13 21.84 -30.71
N HIS A 381 14.51 21.59 -31.86
CA HIS A 381 15.05 21.99 -33.16
C HIS A 381 14.90 23.50 -33.30
N ALA A 382 15.95 24.22 -32.98
CA ALA A 382 16.17 25.55 -33.53
C ALA A 382 16.80 25.32 -34.92
N SER A 383 16.03 25.55 -35.96
CA SER A 383 16.55 25.67 -37.33
C SER A 383 16.79 27.14 -37.63
N SER A 384 17.98 27.42 -38.07
CA SER A 384 18.42 28.62 -38.79
C SER A 384 17.63 28.82 -40.11
#